data_158d1458740643588089dae8da9383ed
#
_entry.id   158d1458740643588089dae8da9383ed
#
_cell.length_a   1.000
_cell.length_b   1.000
_cell.length_c   1.000
_cell.angle_alpha   90.00
_cell.angle_beta   90.00
_cell.angle_gamma   90.00
#
_symmetry.space_group_name_H-M   'P 1'
#
loop_
_entity.id
_entity.type
_entity.pdbx_description
1 polymer ?
#
loop_
_entity_poly.entity_id
_entity_poly.type
_entity_poly.pdbx_seq_one_letter_code
_entity_poly.pdbx_strand_id
1 'polypeptide(L)'
;MFYLLAGNVSRPTVRDMTNHLTTHQAAEDARNENIRIYLNGALVPKERALVSVYDSGFMLGDGVWEGLRLYNGTWAFLDEHMDRLFEAAKAVDIDLGLDRVGVVQALRDTQAANDMHTDAHARLMVTRGVKKRPFQHPALSQSGPTFTIIM
;
A
#
# COMPACT_ATOMS: atom_id res chain seq x y z
N MET A 1 49.07 -11.54 -36.54
CA MET A 1 48.65 -10.16 -36.42
C MET A 1 47.14 -10.12 -36.71
N PHE A 2 46.31 -10.38 -35.67
CA PHE A 2 44.88 -10.42 -35.80
C PHE A 2 44.28 -9.18 -35.10
N TYR A 3 43.72 -8.27 -35.88
CA TYR A 3 42.97 -7.17 -35.39
C TYR A 3 41.55 -7.64 -35.04
N LEU A 4 41.22 -7.68 -33.76
CA LEU A 4 39.83 -7.79 -33.29
C LEU A 4 39.14 -6.43 -33.50
N LEU A 5 38.19 -6.37 -34.40
CA LEU A 5 37.25 -5.29 -34.53
C LEU A 5 36.28 -5.35 -33.32
N ALA A 6 36.51 -4.48 -32.33
CA ALA A 6 35.56 -4.26 -31.25
C ALA A 6 34.35 -3.51 -31.85
N GLY A 7 33.27 -4.25 -32.12
CA GLY A 7 32.00 -3.64 -32.44
C GLY A 7 31.49 -2.83 -31.26
N ASN A 8 31.27 -1.54 -31.50
CA ASN A 8 30.67 -0.62 -30.53
C ASN A 8 29.22 -1.05 -30.31
N VAL A 9 28.95 -1.87 -29.31
CA VAL A 9 27.60 -2.13 -28.81
C VAL A 9 27.19 -0.91 -27.99
N SER A 10 26.45 0.01 -28.64
CA SER A 10 25.86 1.13 -27.94
C SER A 10 24.90 0.60 -26.86
N ARG A 11 25.10 1.00 -25.60
CA ARG A 11 24.14 0.69 -24.54
C ARG A 11 22.83 1.39 -24.87
N PRO A 12 21.67 0.68 -24.77
CA PRO A 12 20.38 1.31 -25.01
C PRO A 12 20.20 2.48 -24.03
N THR A 13 19.74 3.62 -24.55
CA THR A 13 19.41 4.77 -23.70
C THR A 13 18.12 4.51 -22.93
N VAL A 14 17.89 5.22 -21.83
CA VAL A 14 16.65 5.10 -21.03
C VAL A 14 15.40 5.27 -21.91
N ARG A 15 15.52 6.04 -23.00
CA ARG A 15 14.44 6.26 -23.98
C ARG A 15 14.13 5.03 -24.83
N ASP A 16 15.12 4.17 -25.11
CA ASP A 16 14.92 2.93 -25.88
C ASP A 16 14.28 1.83 -25.00
N MET A 17 14.39 1.95 -23.68
CA MET A 17 13.79 1.02 -22.72
C MET A 17 12.28 1.25 -22.52
N THR A 18 11.75 2.40 -22.91
CA THR A 18 10.33 2.75 -22.72
C THR A 18 9.39 2.11 -23.74
N ASN A 19 9.92 1.50 -24.80
CA ASN A 19 9.09 0.84 -25.83
C ASN A 19 8.82 -0.66 -25.58
N HIS A 20 9.33 -1.24 -24.51
CA HIS A 20 8.98 -2.60 -24.13
C HIS A 20 7.85 -2.54 -23.10
N LEU A 21 6.64 -2.96 -23.51
CA LEU A 21 5.53 -3.21 -22.59
C LEU A 21 5.99 -4.23 -21.54
N THR A 22 6.29 -3.73 -20.34
CA THR A 22 6.57 -4.59 -19.18
C THR A 22 5.27 -4.79 -18.41
N THR A 23 5.17 -5.86 -17.64
CA THR A 23 4.04 -6.12 -16.74
C THR A 23 3.84 -5.00 -15.69
N HIS A 24 4.78 -4.04 -15.61
CA HIS A 24 4.75 -2.90 -14.71
C HIS A 24 4.28 -1.59 -15.37
N GLN A 25 4.05 -1.60 -16.69
CA GLN A 25 3.47 -0.45 -17.38
C GLN A 25 1.95 -0.54 -17.28
N ALA A 26 1.39 -0.03 -16.21
CA ALA A 26 -0.03 0.23 -16.14
C ALA A 26 -0.35 1.50 -16.96
N ALA A 27 -1.34 1.42 -17.83
CA ALA A 27 -1.92 2.61 -18.44
C ALA A 27 -2.45 3.53 -17.32
N GLU A 28 -2.33 4.84 -17.51
CA GLU A 28 -2.96 5.79 -16.58
C GLU A 28 -4.47 5.54 -16.56
N ASP A 29 -5.01 5.38 -15.37
CA ASP A 29 -6.43 5.19 -15.14
C ASP A 29 -7.00 6.47 -14.52
N ALA A 30 -7.92 7.13 -15.23
CA ALA A 30 -8.54 8.37 -14.80
C ALA A 30 -9.26 8.23 -13.45
N ARG A 31 -9.65 7.02 -13.05
CA ARG A 31 -10.21 6.78 -11.70
C ARG A 31 -9.25 7.15 -10.58
N ASN A 32 -7.93 7.18 -10.87
CA ASN A 32 -6.89 7.49 -9.88
C ASN A 32 -6.64 9.00 -9.71
N GLU A 33 -7.28 9.87 -10.47
CA GLU A 33 -7.04 11.32 -10.39
C GLU A 33 -7.50 11.91 -9.06
N ASN A 34 -8.69 11.53 -8.60
CA ASN A 34 -9.35 12.14 -7.43
C ASN A 34 -9.65 11.12 -6.33
N ILE A 35 -8.76 10.14 -6.12
CA ILE A 35 -9.00 9.09 -5.14
C ILE A 35 -9.03 9.63 -3.71
N ARG A 36 -9.91 9.03 -2.93
CA ARG A 36 -9.95 9.18 -1.47
C ARG A 36 -9.26 8.00 -0.81
N ILE A 37 -8.46 8.32 0.17
CA ILE A 37 -7.68 7.36 0.95
C ILE A 37 -8.29 7.28 2.34
N TYR A 38 -8.52 6.07 2.83
CA TYR A 38 -8.86 5.88 4.23
C TYR A 38 -7.60 6.05 5.07
N LEU A 39 -7.64 6.96 6.02
CA LEU A 39 -6.55 7.21 6.96
C LEU A 39 -7.13 7.40 8.36
N ASN A 40 -6.84 6.47 9.26
CA ASN A 40 -7.18 6.53 10.70
C ASN A 40 -8.66 6.90 10.97
N GLY A 41 -9.60 6.26 10.27
CA GLY A 41 -11.03 6.49 10.45
C GLY A 41 -11.65 7.57 9.57
N ALA A 42 -10.86 8.24 8.71
CA ALA A 42 -11.35 9.29 7.83
C ALA A 42 -11.02 9.00 6.35
N LEU A 43 -11.94 9.35 5.46
CA LEU A 43 -11.71 9.35 4.02
C LEU A 43 -11.22 10.75 3.59
N VAL A 44 -9.95 10.85 3.22
CA VAL A 44 -9.29 12.10 2.85
C VAL A 44 -8.84 12.09 1.38
N PRO A 45 -8.78 13.23 0.68
CA PRO A 45 -8.15 13.32 -0.62
C PRO A 45 -6.68 12.88 -0.57
N LYS A 46 -6.15 12.28 -1.63
CA LYS A 46 -4.77 11.73 -1.66
C LYS A 46 -3.71 12.75 -1.26
N GLU A 47 -3.89 14.02 -1.62
CA GLU A 47 -2.96 15.12 -1.31
C GLU A 47 -2.92 15.44 0.20
N ARG A 48 -3.95 15.03 0.95
CA ARG A 48 -4.07 15.23 2.40
C ARG A 48 -3.83 13.95 3.19
N ALA A 49 -3.59 12.82 2.54
CA ALA A 49 -3.29 11.55 3.18
C ALA A 49 -1.81 11.49 3.59
N LEU A 50 -1.48 12.26 4.64
CA LEU A 50 -0.10 12.43 5.11
C LEU A 50 0.16 11.55 6.33
N VAL A 51 1.29 10.87 6.31
CA VAL A 51 1.81 10.08 7.44
C VAL A 51 3.06 10.75 7.97
N SER A 52 3.20 10.78 9.29
CA SER A 52 4.36 11.36 9.95
C SER A 52 5.66 10.63 9.56
N VAL A 53 6.77 11.37 9.38
CA VAL A 53 8.11 10.77 9.25
C VAL A 53 8.55 10.03 10.53
N TYR A 54 7.89 10.29 11.66
CA TYR A 54 8.07 9.55 12.92
C TYR A 54 7.15 8.33 13.04
N ASP A 55 6.39 7.99 12.00
CA ASP A 55 5.64 6.73 11.97
C ASP A 55 6.60 5.55 11.94
N SER A 56 6.31 4.53 12.75
CA SER A 56 7.17 3.35 12.90
C SER A 56 7.30 2.56 11.59
N GLY A 57 6.27 2.54 10.76
CA GLY A 57 6.30 1.92 9.45
C GLY A 57 7.26 2.63 8.51
N PHE A 58 7.23 3.98 8.48
CA PHE A 58 8.15 4.76 7.67
C PHE A 58 9.61 4.63 8.14
N MET A 59 9.85 4.78 9.47
CA MET A 59 11.22 4.75 10.01
C MET A 59 11.85 3.35 10.08
N LEU A 60 11.05 2.33 10.38
CA LEU A 60 11.55 1.04 10.85
C LEU A 60 11.01 -0.15 10.06
N GLY A 61 10.04 0.06 9.16
CA GLY A 61 9.30 -1.02 8.52
C GLY A 61 8.40 -1.80 9.49
N ASP A 62 8.04 -1.21 10.62
CA ASP A 62 7.27 -1.86 11.69
C ASP A 62 5.77 -1.76 11.39
N GLY A 63 5.29 -2.71 10.60
CA GLY A 63 3.91 -2.75 10.15
C GLY A 63 3.57 -4.02 9.38
N VAL A 64 2.30 -4.17 9.07
CA VAL A 64 1.75 -5.27 8.26
C VAL A 64 0.90 -4.69 7.14
N TRP A 65 0.72 -5.46 6.07
CA TRP A 65 -0.07 -5.01 4.93
C TRP A 65 -0.70 -6.16 4.16
N GLU A 66 -1.78 -5.83 3.44
CA GLU A 66 -2.45 -6.72 2.51
C GLU A 66 -2.69 -6.03 1.17
N GLY A 67 -2.71 -6.85 0.11
CA GLY A 67 -3.10 -6.42 -1.23
C GLY A 67 -4.27 -7.23 -1.73
N LEU A 68 -5.42 -6.58 -1.95
CA LEU A 68 -6.66 -7.22 -2.35
C LEU A 68 -7.05 -6.80 -3.77
N ARG A 69 -7.67 -7.70 -4.51
CA ARG A 69 -8.22 -7.43 -5.84
C ARG A 69 -9.74 -7.39 -5.81
N LEU A 70 -10.31 -6.41 -6.50
CA LEU A 70 -11.74 -6.25 -6.67
C LEU A 70 -12.14 -6.62 -8.10
N TYR A 71 -13.05 -7.58 -8.23
CA TYR A 71 -13.64 -8.00 -9.49
C TYR A 71 -15.17 -8.02 -9.39
N ASN A 72 -15.85 -7.27 -10.24
CA ASN A 72 -17.32 -7.24 -10.32
C ASN A 72 -17.99 -7.08 -8.94
N GLY A 73 -17.51 -6.12 -8.16
CA GLY A 73 -18.04 -5.83 -6.82
C GLY A 73 -17.62 -6.81 -5.72
N THR A 74 -16.84 -7.83 -6.05
CA THR A 74 -16.42 -8.86 -5.10
C THR A 74 -14.91 -8.77 -4.83
N TRP A 75 -14.54 -8.72 -3.56
CA TRP A 75 -13.15 -8.81 -3.12
C TRP A 75 -12.69 -10.26 -3.17
N ALA A 76 -11.68 -10.56 -4.00
CA ALA A 76 -11.13 -11.89 -4.14
C ALA A 76 -10.44 -12.32 -2.84
N PHE A 77 -10.77 -13.53 -2.35
CA PHE A 77 -10.16 -14.14 -1.17
C PHE A 77 -10.19 -13.24 0.08
N LEU A 78 -11.29 -12.48 0.28
CA LEU A 78 -11.40 -11.49 1.35
C LEU A 78 -11.16 -12.12 2.74
N ASP A 79 -11.74 -13.28 2.99
CA ASP A 79 -11.62 -13.92 4.29
C ASP A 79 -10.18 -14.38 4.58
N GLU A 80 -9.51 -14.96 3.60
CA GLU A 80 -8.13 -15.39 3.70
C GLU A 80 -7.17 -14.20 3.88
N HIS A 81 -7.41 -13.09 3.20
CA HIS A 81 -6.65 -11.86 3.40
C HIS A 81 -6.85 -11.28 4.81
N MET A 82 -8.08 -11.31 5.33
CA MET A 82 -8.34 -10.85 6.69
C MET A 82 -7.67 -11.76 7.73
N ASP A 83 -7.77 -13.07 7.57
CA ASP A 83 -7.10 -14.03 8.46
C ASP A 83 -5.61 -13.75 8.51
N ARG A 84 -4.95 -13.62 7.35
CA ARG A 84 -3.53 -13.35 7.25
C ARG A 84 -3.14 -11.99 7.85
N LEU A 85 -3.96 -10.95 7.66
CA LEU A 85 -3.73 -9.63 8.25
C LEU A 85 -3.71 -9.70 9.78
N PHE A 86 -4.74 -10.34 10.37
CA PHE A 86 -4.87 -10.45 11.84
C PHE A 86 -3.80 -11.37 12.43
N GLU A 87 -3.45 -12.46 11.76
CA GLU A 87 -2.33 -13.33 12.16
C GLU A 87 -0.99 -12.59 12.10
N ALA A 88 -0.72 -11.86 11.02
CA ALA A 88 0.49 -11.07 10.88
C ALA A 88 0.60 -9.98 11.94
N ALA A 89 -0.48 -9.24 12.20
CA ALA A 89 -0.53 -8.22 13.24
C ALA A 89 -0.26 -8.81 14.64
N LYS A 90 -0.86 -9.97 14.93
CA LYS A 90 -0.62 -10.71 16.18
C LYS A 90 0.83 -11.17 16.29
N ALA A 91 1.44 -11.66 15.20
CA ALA A 91 2.82 -12.13 15.19
C ALA A 91 3.85 -11.05 15.50
N VAL A 92 3.56 -9.78 15.14
CA VAL A 92 4.42 -8.63 15.42
C VAL A 92 3.91 -7.76 16.57
N ASP A 93 2.87 -8.22 17.29
CA ASP A 93 2.25 -7.53 18.44
C ASP A 93 1.79 -6.10 18.07
N ILE A 94 1.07 -5.96 16.97
CA ILE A 94 0.41 -4.71 16.56
C ILE A 94 -1.10 -4.86 16.76
N ASP A 95 -1.69 -3.97 17.57
CA ASP A 95 -3.14 -3.79 17.61
C ASP A 95 -3.58 -3.03 16.37
N LEU A 96 -4.51 -3.60 15.59
CA LEU A 96 -5.02 -2.97 14.37
C LEU A 96 -5.92 -1.75 14.66
N GLY A 97 -6.39 -1.60 15.89
CA GLY A 97 -7.34 -0.56 16.29
C GLY A 97 -8.77 -0.78 15.76
N LEU A 98 -8.99 -1.81 14.96
CA LEU A 98 -10.28 -2.23 14.42
C LEU A 98 -10.41 -3.75 14.51
N ASP A 99 -11.61 -4.21 14.74
CA ASP A 99 -11.95 -5.63 14.57
C ASP A 99 -12.11 -5.98 13.07
N ARG A 100 -12.29 -7.27 12.77
CA ARG A 100 -12.47 -7.77 11.40
C ARG A 100 -13.62 -7.06 10.66
N VAL A 101 -14.73 -6.84 11.34
CA VAL A 101 -15.89 -6.17 10.75
C VAL A 101 -15.56 -4.73 10.41
N GLY A 102 -14.88 -4.02 11.31
CA GLY A 102 -14.43 -2.65 11.11
C GLY A 102 -13.44 -2.50 9.96
N VAL A 103 -12.48 -3.43 9.82
CA VAL A 103 -11.54 -3.44 8.68
C VAL A 103 -12.26 -3.64 7.35
N VAL A 104 -13.17 -4.62 7.29
CA VAL A 104 -13.97 -4.88 6.08
C VAL A 104 -14.88 -3.70 5.75
N GLN A 105 -15.46 -3.05 6.76
CA GLN A 105 -16.28 -1.85 6.55
C GLN A 105 -15.44 -0.69 5.99
N ALA A 106 -14.27 -0.43 6.58
CA ALA A 106 -13.34 0.59 6.08
C ALA A 106 -12.92 0.34 4.61
N LEU A 107 -12.71 -0.93 4.23
CA LEU A 107 -12.41 -1.31 2.85
C LEU A 107 -13.59 -1.00 1.91
N ARG A 108 -14.82 -1.33 2.32
CA ARG A 108 -16.05 -1.05 1.55
C ARG A 108 -16.34 0.45 1.44
N ASP A 109 -16.13 1.19 2.50
CA ASP A 109 -16.30 2.65 2.51
C ASP A 109 -15.29 3.33 1.57
N THR A 110 -14.04 2.84 1.55
CA THR A 110 -13.02 3.33 0.63
C THR A 110 -13.39 2.99 -0.82
N GLN A 111 -13.88 1.80 -1.08
CA GLN A 111 -14.38 1.38 -2.39
C GLN A 111 -15.53 2.27 -2.86
N ALA A 112 -16.53 2.48 -2.02
CA ALA A 112 -17.70 3.30 -2.34
C ALA A 112 -17.32 4.77 -2.59
N ALA A 113 -16.42 5.33 -1.77
CA ALA A 113 -15.97 6.72 -1.90
C ALA A 113 -15.18 6.99 -3.19
N ASN A 114 -14.63 5.94 -3.82
CA ASN A 114 -13.89 6.00 -5.08
C ASN A 114 -14.69 5.50 -6.29
N ASP A 115 -15.96 5.11 -6.10
CA ASP A 115 -16.82 4.55 -7.15
C ASP A 115 -16.16 3.41 -7.95
N MET A 116 -15.36 2.58 -7.26
CA MET A 116 -14.64 1.46 -7.89
C MET A 116 -15.40 0.16 -7.72
N HIS A 117 -15.78 -0.47 -8.84
CA HIS A 117 -16.62 -1.67 -8.84
C HIS A 117 -15.93 -2.91 -9.39
N THR A 118 -14.90 -2.73 -10.22
CA THR A 118 -14.13 -3.84 -10.82
C THR A 118 -12.73 -3.39 -11.21
N ASP A 119 -11.86 -4.36 -11.45
CA ASP A 119 -10.48 -4.15 -11.90
C ASP A 119 -9.71 -3.14 -11.06
N ALA A 120 -9.95 -3.17 -9.75
CA ALA A 120 -9.26 -2.33 -8.79
C ALA A 120 -8.38 -3.16 -7.84
N HIS A 121 -7.41 -2.50 -7.26
CA HIS A 121 -6.53 -3.07 -6.25
C HIS A 121 -6.55 -2.19 -5.01
N ALA A 122 -6.80 -2.80 -3.84
CA ALA A 122 -6.64 -2.12 -2.57
C ALA A 122 -5.34 -2.53 -1.89
N ARG A 123 -4.59 -1.53 -1.42
CA ARG A 123 -3.49 -1.73 -0.49
C ARG A 123 -3.92 -1.27 0.89
N LEU A 124 -3.97 -2.21 1.81
CA LEU A 124 -4.28 -1.99 3.21
C LEU A 124 -2.97 -2.08 3.99
N MET A 125 -2.65 -1.07 4.78
CA MET A 125 -1.40 -1.01 5.56
C MET A 125 -1.71 -0.57 6.98
N VAL A 126 -1.08 -1.23 7.94
CA VAL A 126 -1.17 -0.87 9.35
C VAL A 126 0.24 -0.84 9.95
N THR A 127 0.59 0.27 10.59
CA THR A 127 1.84 0.39 11.32
C THR A 127 1.57 0.49 12.82
N ARG A 128 2.60 0.34 13.65
CA ARG A 128 2.49 0.56 15.10
C ARG A 128 2.22 2.02 15.49
N GLY A 129 2.22 2.96 14.52
CA GLY A 129 1.95 4.36 14.74
C GLY A 129 3.17 5.21 15.02
N VAL A 130 2.93 6.44 15.45
CA VAL A 130 3.95 7.48 15.64
C VAL A 130 4.79 7.22 16.88
N LYS A 131 6.11 7.34 16.74
CA LYS A 131 7.10 7.17 17.84
C LYS A 131 7.58 8.51 18.40
N LYS A 132 7.91 8.52 19.67
CA LYS A 132 8.54 9.67 20.35
C LYS A 132 9.96 9.96 19.86
N ARG A 133 10.67 8.93 19.44
CA ARG A 133 12.05 8.95 18.93
C ARG A 133 12.32 7.70 18.09
N PRO A 134 13.36 7.70 17.22
CA PRO A 134 13.58 6.64 16.23
C PRO A 134 14.19 5.38 16.83
N PHE A 135 13.58 4.82 17.87
CA PHE A 135 13.97 3.54 18.46
C PHE A 135 12.85 2.51 18.38
N GLN A 136 13.22 1.25 18.30
CA GLN A 136 12.28 0.14 18.05
C GLN A 136 11.36 -0.17 19.25
N HIS A 137 11.74 0.17 20.48
CA HIS A 137 11.01 -0.23 21.68
C HIS A 137 9.52 0.18 21.63
N PRO A 138 8.57 -0.74 21.82
CA PRO A 138 7.13 -0.47 21.70
C PRO A 138 6.63 0.63 22.64
N ALA A 139 7.17 0.72 23.85
CA ALA A 139 6.79 1.77 24.84
C ALA A 139 7.09 3.21 24.37
N LEU A 140 7.77 3.38 23.24
CA LEU A 140 8.01 4.70 22.64
C LEU A 140 6.90 5.12 21.67
N SER A 141 5.91 4.29 21.42
CA SER A 141 4.74 4.66 20.60
C SER A 141 3.90 5.70 21.33
N GLN A 142 3.54 6.78 20.63
CA GLN A 142 2.78 7.92 21.17
C GLN A 142 1.32 7.91 20.70
N SER A 143 1.04 7.19 19.63
CA SER A 143 -0.32 7.04 19.08
C SER A 143 -0.73 5.58 19.05
N GLY A 144 -2.00 5.33 18.77
CA GLY A 144 -2.46 4.06 18.25
C GLY A 144 -1.89 3.78 16.86
N PRO A 145 -2.28 2.68 16.20
CA PRO A 145 -1.81 2.31 14.89
C PRO A 145 -2.11 3.40 13.85
N THR A 146 -1.26 3.49 12.83
CA THR A 146 -1.62 4.22 11.60
C THR A 146 -2.20 3.21 10.62
N PHE A 147 -3.48 3.38 10.28
CA PHE A 147 -4.21 2.49 9.40
C PHE A 147 -4.61 3.19 8.12
N THR A 148 -4.19 2.67 6.97
CA THR A 148 -4.47 3.26 5.66
C THR A 148 -5.01 2.23 4.67
N ILE A 149 -5.94 2.66 3.81
CA ILE A 149 -6.39 1.91 2.63
C ILE A 149 -6.29 2.81 1.41
N ILE A 150 -5.54 2.37 0.40
CA ILE A 150 -5.35 3.02 -0.89
C ILE A 150 -5.97 2.10 -1.96
N MET A 151 -6.75 2.69 -2.85
CA MET A 151 -7.27 1.97 -4.02
C MET A 151 -6.63 2.45 -5.30
#